data_64e07b924b5e0d84b50d0da86188bb5a
#
_entry.id   64e07b924b5e0d84b50d0da86188bb5a
#
_cell.length_a   1.000
_cell.length_b   1.000
_cell.length_c   1.000
_cell.angle_alpha   90.00
_cell.angle_beta   90.00
_cell.angle_gamma   90.00
#
_symmetry.space_group_name_H-M   'P 1'
#
loop_
_entity.id
_entity.type
_entity.pdbx_description
1 polymer ?
#
loop_
_entity_poly.entity_id
_entity_poly.type
_entity_poly.pdbx_seq_one_letter_code
_entity_poly.pdbx_strand_id
1 'polypeptide(L)'
;MGDRWTFVNILPRSGFIHTAHHGKRTKEEAEQFVKTIKSHSDGAAPLFLSDGWKSYQEVLETTYSHEEPVPYSGRGRPRNPIRVVDENLKYAQVITHKQQGRLVEVEQRILRGTEDAILAIIRSEHRGQTINTSYVESRNGNYRKDNKRLTRRSACHSKKVPLHDAQIDLLTGIYNFVDENMAFRQCIHPNAKRFEVKYKKYSPAMLEGFTDHCLTLEELLMWRVPK
;
A
#
# COMPACT_ATOMS: atom_id res chain seq x y z
N MET A 1 20.68 8.41 12.88
CA MET A 1 19.44 7.62 13.01
C MET A 1 18.34 8.12 12.04
N GLY A 2 18.71 8.43 10.78
CA GLY A 2 17.85 9.03 9.75
C GLY A 2 17.33 8.08 8.66
N ASP A 3 17.70 6.80 8.69
CA ASP A 3 17.48 5.89 7.55
C ASP A 3 16.43 4.80 7.79
N ARG A 4 15.54 4.99 8.77
CA ARG A 4 14.42 4.08 8.99
C ARG A 4 13.20 4.56 8.21
N TRP A 5 12.76 3.74 7.26
CA TRP A 5 11.60 3.96 6.40
C TRP A 5 10.52 2.94 6.71
N THR A 6 9.28 3.33 6.46
CA THR A 6 8.15 2.40 6.45
C THR A 6 7.58 2.39 5.05
N PHE A 7 7.66 1.26 4.38
CA PHE A 7 6.96 1.00 3.13
C PHE A 7 5.53 0.61 3.46
N VAL A 8 4.57 1.20 2.78
CA VAL A 8 3.14 0.99 3.06
C VAL A 8 2.42 0.64 1.77
N ASN A 9 1.70 -0.47 1.79
CA ASN A 9 0.75 -0.84 0.75
C ASN A 9 -0.68 -0.67 1.28
N ILE A 10 -1.51 0.05 0.52
CA ILE A 10 -2.90 0.33 0.86
C ILE A 10 -3.80 -0.19 -0.25
N LEU A 11 -4.88 -0.86 0.12
CA LEU A 11 -5.96 -1.23 -0.78
C LEU A 11 -6.89 -0.03 -0.95
N PRO A 12 -6.97 0.59 -2.16
CA PRO A 12 -7.72 1.85 -2.32
C PRO A 12 -9.21 1.73 -2.07
N ARG A 13 -9.79 0.54 -2.27
CA ARG A 13 -11.22 0.27 -2.10
C ARG A 13 -11.68 0.47 -0.66
N SER A 14 -10.92 -0.03 0.29
CA SER A 14 -11.22 -0.04 1.73
C SER A 14 -10.37 0.94 2.54
N GLY A 15 -9.24 1.37 1.97
CA GLY A 15 -8.19 2.08 2.70
C GLY A 15 -7.39 1.18 3.64
N PHE A 16 -7.60 -0.16 3.57
CA PHE A 16 -6.89 -1.11 4.42
C PHE A 16 -5.40 -1.11 4.12
N ILE A 17 -4.58 -0.97 5.15
CA ILE A 17 -3.14 -1.12 5.05
C ILE A 17 -2.83 -2.60 5.05
N HIS A 18 -2.59 -3.15 3.86
CA HIS A 18 -2.34 -4.57 3.66
C HIS A 18 -0.96 -4.97 4.18
N THR A 19 0.05 -4.14 3.95
CA THR A 19 1.43 -4.43 4.36
C THR A 19 2.11 -3.14 4.79
N ALA A 20 2.74 -3.18 5.97
CA ALA A 20 3.71 -2.20 6.43
C ALA A 20 5.05 -2.91 6.65
N HIS A 21 6.11 -2.43 6.01
CA HIS A 21 7.46 -3.00 6.13
C HIS A 21 8.44 -1.94 6.57
N HIS A 22 9.23 -2.25 7.59
CA HIS A 22 10.17 -1.32 8.20
C HIS A 22 11.61 -1.68 7.84
N GLY A 23 12.30 -0.76 7.18
CA GLY A 23 13.66 -1.01 6.74
C GLY A 23 14.39 0.26 6.33
N LYS A 24 15.51 0.11 5.66
CA LYS A 24 16.20 1.20 4.98
C LYS A 24 15.55 1.42 3.61
N ARG A 25 15.72 2.59 3.03
CA ARG A 25 15.25 2.84 1.65
C ARG A 25 16.24 2.24 0.64
N THR A 26 16.32 0.91 0.61
CA THR A 26 17.17 0.15 -0.30
C THR A 26 16.33 -0.78 -1.17
N LYS A 27 16.93 -1.29 -2.25
CA LYS A 27 16.28 -2.21 -3.17
C LYS A 27 15.92 -3.52 -2.49
N GLU A 28 16.79 -4.04 -1.63
CA GLU A 28 16.61 -5.29 -0.90
C GLU A 28 15.38 -5.22 0.03
N GLU A 29 15.22 -4.12 0.74
CA GLU A 29 14.04 -3.89 1.59
C GLU A 29 12.76 -3.77 0.78
N ALA A 30 12.82 -3.12 -0.39
CA ALA A 30 11.68 -3.07 -1.31
C ALA A 30 11.35 -4.47 -1.87
N GLU A 31 12.34 -5.31 -2.13
CA GLU A 31 12.11 -6.71 -2.54
C GLU A 31 11.39 -7.50 -1.45
N GLN A 32 11.82 -7.37 -0.19
CA GLN A 32 11.14 -8.02 0.94
C GLN A 32 9.69 -7.53 1.06
N PHE A 33 9.48 -6.22 0.96
CA PHE A 33 8.15 -5.62 0.99
C PHE A 33 7.24 -6.18 -0.11
N VAL A 34 7.69 -6.22 -1.37
CA VAL A 34 6.88 -6.71 -2.50
C VAL A 34 6.66 -8.23 -2.41
N LYS A 35 7.67 -9.00 -1.96
CA LYS A 35 7.52 -10.44 -1.68
C LYS A 35 6.47 -10.70 -0.60
N THR A 36 6.45 -9.90 0.44
CA THR A 36 5.42 -9.99 1.50
C THR A 36 4.03 -9.70 0.94
N ILE A 37 3.87 -8.68 0.09
CA ILE A 37 2.58 -8.41 -0.59
C ILE A 37 2.16 -9.64 -1.40
N LYS A 38 3.05 -10.22 -2.20
CA LYS A 38 2.76 -11.39 -3.03
C LYS A 38 2.38 -12.61 -2.19
N SER A 39 3.05 -12.84 -1.05
CA SER A 39 2.77 -13.99 -0.17
C SER A 39 1.45 -13.88 0.59
N HIS A 40 0.92 -12.67 0.77
CA HIS A 40 -0.37 -12.40 1.42
C HIS A 40 -1.52 -12.17 0.43
N SER A 41 -1.30 -12.46 -0.85
CA SER A 41 -2.28 -12.39 -1.92
C SER A 41 -2.42 -13.76 -2.59
N ASP A 42 -3.28 -13.86 -3.59
CA ASP A 42 -3.42 -15.06 -4.45
C ASP A 42 -2.20 -15.33 -5.33
N GLY A 43 -1.18 -14.47 -5.25
CA GLY A 43 0.04 -14.55 -6.05
C GLY A 43 -0.09 -13.95 -7.45
N ALA A 44 -1.28 -13.58 -7.88
CA ALA A 44 -1.48 -12.85 -9.14
C ALA A 44 -0.87 -11.45 -9.06
N ALA A 45 -0.48 -10.90 -10.21
CA ALA A 45 0.07 -9.56 -10.27
C ALA A 45 -1.06 -8.51 -10.26
N PRO A 46 -1.23 -7.74 -9.17
CA PRO A 46 -2.24 -6.68 -9.11
C PRO A 46 -1.77 -5.43 -9.86
N LEU A 47 -2.64 -4.42 -9.93
CA LEU A 47 -2.23 -3.08 -10.29
C LEU A 47 -1.43 -2.43 -9.16
N PHE A 48 -0.22 -1.98 -9.46
CA PHE A 48 0.61 -1.17 -8.55
C PHE A 48 0.64 0.29 -8.97
N LEU A 49 0.44 1.18 -8.00
CA LEU A 49 0.63 2.62 -8.15
C LEU A 49 1.64 3.08 -7.09
N SER A 50 2.71 3.75 -7.49
CA SER A 50 3.73 4.23 -6.55
C SER A 50 4.22 5.64 -6.87
N ASP A 51 5.06 6.19 -5.97
CA ASP A 51 5.88 7.35 -6.29
C ASP A 51 6.97 7.02 -7.33
N GLY A 52 7.71 8.03 -7.77
CA GLY A 52 8.75 7.92 -8.81
C GLY A 52 10.05 7.25 -8.35
N TRP A 53 10.05 6.43 -7.29
CA TRP A 53 11.28 5.74 -6.88
C TRP A 53 11.66 4.63 -7.85
N LYS A 54 12.84 4.75 -8.47
CA LYS A 54 13.30 3.92 -9.58
C LYS A 54 13.38 2.41 -9.25
N SER A 55 13.72 2.07 -8.01
CA SER A 55 13.89 0.67 -7.60
C SER A 55 12.60 -0.16 -7.66
N TYR A 56 11.42 0.47 -7.54
CA TYR A 56 10.16 -0.26 -7.57
C TYR A 56 9.91 -0.98 -8.89
N GLN A 57 10.27 -0.40 -10.03
CA GLN A 57 10.07 -1.05 -11.31
C GLN A 57 10.79 -2.39 -11.38
N GLU A 58 12.09 -2.39 -11.13
CA GLU A 58 12.92 -3.59 -11.20
C GLU A 58 12.47 -4.65 -10.18
N VAL A 59 12.11 -4.22 -8.96
CA VAL A 59 11.61 -5.10 -7.89
C VAL A 59 10.30 -5.78 -8.29
N LEU A 60 9.33 -5.02 -8.81
CA LEU A 60 8.06 -5.56 -9.25
C LEU A 60 8.23 -6.53 -10.41
N GLU A 61 9.00 -6.15 -11.43
CA GLU A 61 9.29 -7.01 -12.58
C GLU A 61 10.03 -8.28 -12.18
N THR A 62 10.92 -8.22 -11.19
CA THR A 62 11.61 -9.41 -10.68
C THR A 62 10.69 -10.32 -9.88
N THR A 63 9.83 -9.74 -9.02
CA THR A 63 8.95 -10.50 -8.13
C THR A 63 7.79 -11.15 -8.90
N TYR A 64 7.24 -10.45 -9.90
CA TYR A 64 6.17 -10.94 -10.77
C TYR A 64 6.71 -11.37 -12.13
N SER A 65 7.65 -12.31 -12.11
CA SER A 65 8.23 -12.96 -13.28
C SER A 65 8.42 -14.43 -13.02
N HIS A 66 8.57 -15.19 -14.11
CA HIS A 66 8.95 -16.60 -14.10
C HIS A 66 10.10 -16.84 -15.08
N GLU A 67 10.77 -17.96 -14.92
CA GLU A 67 11.84 -18.37 -15.83
C GLU A 67 11.29 -19.33 -16.88
N GLU A 68 11.50 -18.99 -18.17
CA GLU A 68 11.16 -19.85 -19.27
C GLU A 68 12.42 -20.52 -19.84
N PRO A 69 12.42 -21.85 -20.01
CA PRO A 69 13.53 -22.55 -20.62
C PRO A 69 13.64 -22.16 -22.10
N VAL A 70 14.85 -21.83 -22.53
CA VAL A 70 15.11 -21.58 -23.96
C VAL A 70 15.25 -22.93 -24.65
N PRO A 71 14.52 -23.20 -25.76
CA PRO A 71 14.63 -24.44 -26.51
C PRO A 71 16.07 -24.70 -26.92
N TYR A 72 16.56 -25.91 -26.61
CA TYR A 72 17.92 -26.30 -26.97
C TYR A 72 18.00 -26.69 -28.47
N SER A 73 18.84 -26.00 -29.20
CA SER A 73 19.01 -26.22 -30.65
C SER A 73 19.88 -27.46 -31.01
N GLY A 74 20.33 -28.23 -30.00
CA GLY A 74 21.20 -29.41 -30.20
C GLY A 74 22.66 -29.10 -30.47
N ARG A 75 23.06 -27.82 -30.47
CA ARG A 75 24.47 -27.40 -30.69
C ARG A 75 24.93 -26.43 -29.60
N GLY A 76 26.12 -26.72 -29.03
CA GLY A 76 26.76 -25.87 -28.02
C GLY A 76 26.19 -26.06 -26.62
N ARG A 77 26.53 -25.14 -25.69
CA ARG A 77 26.00 -25.13 -24.33
C ARG A 77 24.54 -24.68 -24.31
N PRO A 78 23.64 -25.33 -23.56
CA PRO A 78 22.28 -24.86 -23.35
C PRO A 78 22.29 -23.39 -22.85
N ARG A 79 21.39 -22.58 -23.40
CA ARG A 79 21.21 -21.19 -22.94
C ARG A 79 20.55 -21.18 -21.57
N ASN A 80 20.90 -20.20 -20.78
CA ASN A 80 20.21 -19.96 -19.51
C ASN A 80 18.72 -19.63 -19.79
N PRO A 81 17.81 -20.00 -18.87
CA PRO A 81 16.43 -19.58 -18.94
C PRO A 81 16.33 -18.05 -19.08
N ILE A 82 15.32 -17.60 -19.79
CA ILE A 82 15.00 -16.18 -19.89
C ILE A 82 13.93 -15.82 -18.85
N ARG A 83 14.07 -14.66 -18.25
CA ARG A 83 13.05 -14.13 -17.32
C ARG A 83 11.95 -13.47 -18.12
N VAL A 84 10.73 -13.95 -17.93
CA VAL A 84 9.51 -13.39 -18.52
C VAL A 84 8.68 -12.75 -17.42
N VAL A 85 8.40 -11.46 -17.57
CA VAL A 85 7.54 -10.72 -16.64
C VAL A 85 6.09 -11.06 -16.90
N ASP A 86 5.30 -11.25 -15.85
CA ASP A 86 3.88 -11.55 -15.93
C ASP A 86 3.14 -10.45 -16.72
N GLU A 87 2.41 -10.85 -17.77
CA GLU A 87 1.65 -9.93 -18.62
C GLU A 87 0.50 -9.24 -17.85
N ASN A 88 0.02 -9.85 -16.76
CA ASN A 88 -1.00 -9.27 -15.91
C ASN A 88 -0.47 -8.13 -15.03
N LEU A 89 0.85 -8.03 -14.82
CA LEU A 89 1.44 -6.95 -14.07
C LEU A 89 1.11 -5.60 -14.73
N LYS A 90 0.37 -4.76 -13.99
CA LYS A 90 0.09 -3.38 -14.36
C LYS A 90 0.79 -2.46 -13.36
N TYR A 91 1.54 -1.48 -13.87
CA TYR A 91 2.30 -0.60 -13.00
C TYR A 91 2.38 0.82 -13.56
N ALA A 92 2.04 1.79 -12.74
CA ALA A 92 2.23 3.20 -13.05
C ALA A 92 2.83 3.95 -11.86
N GLN A 93 3.55 5.01 -12.17
CA GLN A 93 4.15 5.94 -11.21
C GLN A 93 3.51 7.30 -11.29
N VAL A 94 3.39 7.96 -10.14
CA VAL A 94 3.02 9.37 -10.03
C VAL A 94 4.24 10.14 -9.54
N ILE A 95 4.76 11.02 -10.39
CA ILE A 95 5.95 11.80 -10.12
C ILE A 95 5.54 13.26 -9.92
N THR A 96 5.86 13.81 -8.76
CA THR A 96 5.56 15.21 -8.45
C THR A 96 6.81 16.07 -8.64
N HIS A 97 6.73 17.02 -9.57
CA HIS A 97 7.78 18.00 -9.80
C HIS A 97 7.51 19.26 -8.95
N LYS A 98 8.50 19.64 -8.15
CA LYS A 98 8.42 20.82 -7.29
C LYS A 98 9.52 21.80 -7.64
N GLN A 99 9.15 23.08 -7.77
CA GLN A 99 10.11 24.19 -7.91
C GLN A 99 9.93 25.13 -6.72
N GLN A 100 11.02 25.44 -6.04
CA GLN A 100 11.02 26.26 -4.82
C GLN A 100 10.00 25.81 -3.75
N GLY A 101 9.79 24.47 -3.63
CA GLY A 101 8.86 23.89 -2.68
C GLY A 101 7.37 23.91 -3.10
N ARG A 102 7.02 24.52 -4.23
CA ARG A 102 5.67 24.54 -4.80
C ARG A 102 5.52 23.43 -5.83
N LEU A 103 4.36 22.79 -5.88
CA LEU A 103 4.00 21.83 -6.90
C LEU A 103 3.89 22.56 -8.24
N VAL A 104 4.63 22.12 -9.25
CA VAL A 104 4.61 22.68 -10.61
C VAL A 104 3.89 21.73 -11.54
N GLU A 105 4.15 20.42 -11.43
CA GLU A 105 3.63 19.41 -12.35
C GLU A 105 3.47 18.07 -11.64
N VAL A 106 2.49 17.30 -12.09
CA VAL A 106 2.28 15.90 -11.72
C VAL A 106 2.35 15.07 -12.99
N GLU A 107 3.41 14.31 -13.14
CA GLU A 107 3.61 13.37 -14.25
C GLU A 107 3.06 11.99 -13.87
N GLN A 108 2.26 11.39 -14.76
CA GLN A 108 1.83 10.01 -14.66
C GLN A 108 2.63 9.18 -15.67
N ARG A 109 3.41 8.23 -15.18
CA ARG A 109 4.26 7.39 -16.02
C ARG A 109 3.80 5.95 -15.98
N ILE A 110 3.34 5.42 -17.10
CA ILE A 110 2.96 4.03 -17.24
C ILE A 110 4.20 3.22 -17.59
N LEU A 111 4.51 2.22 -16.77
CA LEU A 111 5.69 1.36 -16.91
C LEU A 111 5.31 -0.04 -17.37
N ARG A 112 4.12 -0.53 -17.01
CA ARG A 112 3.58 -1.82 -17.43
C ARG A 112 2.07 -1.74 -17.66
N GLY A 113 1.62 -2.35 -18.74
CA GLY A 113 0.24 -2.31 -19.20
C GLY A 113 -0.08 -1.08 -20.06
N THR A 114 -1.34 -0.89 -20.38
CA THR A 114 -1.85 0.26 -21.11
C THR A 114 -2.64 1.18 -20.19
N GLU A 115 -2.73 2.45 -20.55
CA GLU A 115 -3.50 3.43 -19.78
C GLU A 115 -4.96 3.01 -19.62
N ASP A 116 -5.58 2.57 -20.70
CA ASP A 116 -6.98 2.14 -20.70
C ASP A 116 -7.21 0.95 -19.75
N ALA A 117 -6.30 -0.04 -19.76
CA ALA A 117 -6.39 -1.19 -18.86
C ALA A 117 -6.23 -0.78 -17.39
N ILE A 118 -5.30 0.13 -17.09
CA ILE A 118 -5.09 0.66 -15.74
C ILE A 118 -6.31 1.47 -15.28
N LEU A 119 -6.82 2.36 -16.13
CA LEU A 119 -8.00 3.16 -15.81
C LEU A 119 -9.27 2.30 -15.67
N ALA A 120 -9.41 1.22 -16.44
CA ALA A 120 -10.51 0.28 -16.30
C ALA A 120 -10.49 -0.38 -14.91
N ILE A 121 -9.32 -0.85 -14.43
CA ILE A 121 -9.16 -1.41 -13.08
C ILE A 121 -9.47 -0.35 -12.01
N ILE A 122 -8.94 0.87 -12.15
CA ILE A 122 -9.19 1.95 -11.20
C ILE A 122 -10.68 2.26 -11.09
N ARG A 123 -11.40 2.29 -12.21
CA ARG A 123 -12.85 2.58 -12.21
C ARG A 123 -13.70 1.45 -11.65
N SER A 124 -13.29 0.19 -11.86
CA SER A 124 -14.05 -0.98 -11.39
C SER A 124 -13.80 -1.30 -9.91
N GLU A 125 -12.55 -1.18 -9.46
CA GLU A 125 -12.12 -1.68 -8.15
C GLU A 125 -11.80 -0.55 -7.15
N HIS A 126 -11.52 0.66 -7.64
CA HIS A 126 -11.11 1.78 -6.80
C HIS A 126 -12.17 2.89 -6.76
N ARG A 127 -12.13 3.70 -5.72
CA ARG A 127 -13.00 4.88 -5.59
C ARG A 127 -12.53 6.09 -6.42
N GLY A 128 -11.38 5.95 -7.10
CA GLY A 128 -10.80 7.00 -7.94
C GLY A 128 -11.17 6.85 -9.40
N GLN A 129 -10.91 7.90 -10.18
CA GLN A 129 -11.07 7.91 -11.63
C GLN A 129 -9.73 8.14 -12.36
N THR A 130 -8.67 8.40 -11.62
CA THR A 130 -7.36 8.77 -12.13
C THR A 130 -6.25 8.01 -11.44
N ILE A 131 -5.13 7.86 -12.13
CA ILE A 131 -3.90 7.33 -11.55
C ILE A 131 -3.38 8.32 -10.51
N ASN A 132 -3.37 7.94 -9.23
CA ASN A 132 -2.87 8.79 -8.14
C ASN A 132 -2.36 7.98 -6.95
N THR A 133 -1.54 8.60 -6.10
CA THR A 133 -0.97 8.04 -4.87
C THR A 133 -1.55 8.68 -3.60
N SER A 134 -2.66 9.40 -3.73
CA SER A 134 -3.24 10.21 -2.66
C SER A 134 -3.62 9.40 -1.41
N TYR A 135 -4.01 8.14 -1.56
CA TYR A 135 -4.35 7.26 -0.43
C TYR A 135 -3.14 7.03 0.49
N VAL A 136 -1.98 6.67 -0.10
CA VAL A 136 -0.73 6.45 0.65
C VAL A 136 -0.20 7.76 1.21
N GLU A 137 -0.26 8.85 0.44
CA GLU A 137 0.17 10.17 0.89
C GLU A 137 -0.65 10.67 2.08
N SER A 138 -1.97 10.50 2.01
CA SER A 138 -2.90 10.82 3.11
C SER A 138 -2.56 10.00 4.35
N ARG A 139 -2.34 8.68 4.21
CA ARG A 139 -1.99 7.82 5.33
C ARG A 139 -0.65 8.20 5.95
N ASN A 140 0.35 8.47 5.14
CA ASN A 140 1.65 8.97 5.61
C ASN A 140 1.53 10.32 6.35
N GLY A 141 0.59 11.17 5.92
CA GLY A 141 0.23 12.40 6.63
C GLY A 141 -0.35 12.13 8.02
N ASN A 142 -1.27 11.17 8.11
CA ASN A 142 -1.90 10.76 9.38
C ASN A 142 -0.89 10.13 10.33
N TYR A 143 -0.01 9.23 9.89
CA TYR A 143 1.07 8.71 10.73
C TYR A 143 1.91 9.81 11.37
N ARG A 144 2.21 10.89 10.63
CA ARG A 144 2.96 12.04 11.16
C ARG A 144 2.14 12.89 12.13
N LYS A 145 0.82 12.96 11.94
CA LYS A 145 -0.11 13.68 12.81
C LYS A 145 -0.30 12.93 14.13
N ASP A 146 -0.50 11.61 14.04
CA ASP A 146 -0.83 10.75 15.17
C ASP A 146 0.42 10.38 16.00
N ASN A 147 1.61 10.46 15.39
CA ASN A 147 2.88 10.15 16.05
C ASN A 147 3.89 11.30 15.92
N LYS A 148 4.07 12.04 17.01
CA LYS A 148 5.04 13.16 17.09
C LYS A 148 6.47 12.76 16.73
N ARG A 149 6.84 11.48 16.88
CA ARG A 149 8.18 10.97 16.53
C ARG A 149 8.41 10.86 15.03
N LEU A 150 7.33 10.85 14.21
CA LEU A 150 7.38 10.88 12.75
C LEU A 150 7.26 12.28 12.17
N THR A 151 6.98 13.28 13.01
CA THR A 151 6.87 14.68 12.59
C THR A 151 8.22 15.19 12.09
N ARG A 152 8.22 15.81 10.91
CA ARG A 152 9.42 16.43 10.36
C ARG A 152 9.93 17.55 11.27
N ARG A 153 11.25 17.64 11.46
CA ARG A 153 11.92 18.65 12.29
C ARG A 153 11.49 18.63 13.75
N SER A 154 11.12 17.45 14.28
CA SER A 154 10.82 17.28 15.70
C SER A 154 12.07 16.88 16.48
N ALA A 155 12.20 17.42 17.71
CA ALA A 155 13.18 16.93 18.67
C ALA A 155 12.79 15.55 19.27
N CYS A 156 11.54 15.13 19.08
CA CYS A 156 11.00 13.88 19.59
C CYS A 156 11.25 12.73 18.61
N HIS A 157 12.49 12.27 18.46
CA HIS A 157 12.80 11.10 17.63
C HIS A 157 12.88 9.81 18.46
N SER A 158 12.62 8.69 17.81
CA SER A 158 12.71 7.37 18.44
C SER A 158 14.16 7.00 18.71
N LYS A 159 14.44 6.58 19.96
CA LYS A 159 15.80 6.15 20.37
C LYS A 159 16.07 4.67 20.10
N LYS A 160 15.03 3.83 20.04
CA LYS A 160 15.12 2.38 19.84
C LYS A 160 14.30 1.98 18.62
N VAL A 161 14.94 1.34 17.64
CA VAL A 161 14.31 0.89 16.39
C VAL A 161 13.15 -0.06 16.63
N PRO A 162 13.26 -1.14 17.45
CA PRO A 162 12.14 -2.05 17.64
C PRO A 162 10.88 -1.38 18.22
N LEU A 163 11.06 -0.42 19.14
CA LEU A 163 9.93 0.31 19.73
C LEU A 163 9.31 1.31 18.72
N HIS A 164 10.11 1.82 17.79
CA HIS A 164 9.63 2.67 16.72
C HIS A 164 8.74 1.86 15.75
N ASP A 165 9.20 0.71 15.33
CA ASP A 165 8.50 -0.18 14.42
C ASP A 165 7.20 -0.67 15.06
N ALA A 166 7.26 -1.20 16.28
CA ALA A 166 6.09 -1.65 17.03
C ALA A 166 5.04 -0.54 17.24
N GLN A 167 5.46 0.71 17.40
CA GLN A 167 4.52 1.83 17.51
C GLN A 167 3.79 2.08 16.18
N ILE A 168 4.48 1.96 15.04
CA ILE A 168 3.84 2.13 13.72
C ILE A 168 2.90 0.94 13.45
N ASP A 169 3.31 -0.28 13.80
CA ASP A 169 2.46 -1.47 13.66
C ASP A 169 1.19 -1.35 14.50
N LEU A 170 1.30 -0.88 15.74
CA LEU A 170 0.14 -0.61 16.59
C LEU A 170 -0.80 0.44 15.98
N LEU A 171 -0.25 1.56 15.49
CA LEU A 171 -1.04 2.59 14.82
C LEU A 171 -1.70 2.06 13.53
N THR A 172 -1.02 1.17 12.81
CA THR A 172 -1.58 0.47 11.64
C THR A 172 -2.74 -0.43 12.04
N GLY A 173 -2.58 -1.20 13.11
CA GLY A 173 -3.63 -2.05 13.66
C GLY A 173 -4.85 -1.24 14.11
N ILE A 174 -4.63 -0.15 14.86
CA ILE A 174 -5.70 0.75 15.30
C ILE A 174 -6.45 1.31 14.09
N TYR A 175 -5.74 1.84 13.11
CA TYR A 175 -6.36 2.37 11.89
C TYR A 175 -7.15 1.33 11.12
N ASN A 176 -6.62 0.13 10.97
CA ASN A 176 -7.28 -0.92 10.20
C ASN A 176 -8.52 -1.47 10.91
N PHE A 177 -8.48 -1.65 12.22
CA PHE A 177 -9.47 -2.44 12.96
C PHE A 177 -10.33 -1.65 13.94
N VAL A 178 -9.81 -0.58 14.53
CA VAL A 178 -10.50 0.19 15.59
C VAL A 178 -11.12 1.46 15.05
N ASP A 179 -10.37 2.23 14.25
CA ASP A 179 -10.80 3.54 13.81
C ASP A 179 -11.95 3.46 12.80
N GLU A 180 -13.03 4.19 13.08
CA GLU A 180 -14.11 4.43 12.15
C GLU A 180 -13.66 5.40 11.04
N ASN A 181 -13.63 4.93 9.81
CA ASN A 181 -13.26 5.79 8.69
C ASN A 181 -14.48 6.49 8.08
N MET A 182 -14.56 7.80 8.27
CA MET A 182 -15.68 8.64 7.78
C MET A 182 -15.83 8.63 6.25
N ALA A 183 -14.75 8.34 5.50
CA ALA A 183 -14.81 8.25 4.05
C ALA A 183 -15.63 7.04 3.56
N PHE A 184 -15.78 6.01 4.40
CA PHE A 184 -16.49 4.77 4.07
C PHE A 184 -17.83 4.62 4.75
N ARG A 185 -18.37 5.71 5.36
CA ARG A 185 -19.71 5.71 5.96
C ARG A 185 -20.80 5.43 4.93
N GLN A 186 -21.78 4.62 5.32
CA GLN A 186 -23.00 4.37 4.54
C GLN A 186 -24.18 5.06 5.19
N CYS A 187 -25.01 5.71 4.38
CA CYS A 187 -26.27 6.28 4.87
C CYS A 187 -27.28 5.15 5.07
N ILE A 188 -27.62 4.88 6.33
CA ILE A 188 -28.60 3.85 6.71
C ILE A 188 -29.99 4.41 6.93
N HIS A 189 -30.11 5.68 7.33
CA HIS A 189 -31.37 6.38 7.55
C HIS A 189 -31.36 7.75 6.86
N PRO A 190 -31.78 7.85 5.58
CA PRO A 190 -31.75 9.12 4.83
C PRO A 190 -32.54 10.24 5.52
N ASN A 191 -33.66 9.88 6.16
CA ASN A 191 -34.62 10.81 6.80
C ASN A 191 -34.37 10.94 8.32
N ALA A 192 -33.22 10.51 8.81
CA ALA A 192 -32.90 10.59 10.24
C ALA A 192 -32.98 12.03 10.75
N LYS A 193 -33.65 12.23 11.89
CA LYS A 193 -33.70 13.52 12.59
C LYS A 193 -32.35 13.87 13.20
N ARG A 194 -32.19 15.12 13.67
CA ARG A 194 -30.91 15.67 14.15
C ARG A 194 -30.18 14.82 15.17
N PHE A 195 -30.89 14.04 15.98
CA PHE A 195 -30.32 13.22 17.06
C PHE A 195 -30.29 11.71 16.74
N GLU A 196 -30.71 11.30 15.54
CA GLU A 196 -30.73 9.90 15.13
C GLU A 196 -29.46 9.54 14.33
N VAL A 197 -29.06 8.27 14.43
CA VAL A 197 -27.88 7.77 13.68
C VAL A 197 -28.23 7.69 12.20
N LYS A 198 -27.67 8.58 11.40
CA LYS A 198 -27.88 8.64 9.96
C LYS A 198 -26.93 7.73 9.17
N TYR A 199 -25.74 7.52 9.68
CA TYR A 199 -24.69 6.80 8.96
C TYR A 199 -24.14 5.66 9.81
N LYS A 200 -23.97 4.49 9.18
CA LYS A 200 -23.12 3.43 9.71
C LYS A 200 -21.69 3.71 9.24
N LYS A 201 -20.75 3.66 10.15
CA LYS A 201 -19.32 3.84 9.88
C LYS A 201 -18.65 2.48 9.87
N TYR A 202 -17.58 2.36 9.13
CA TYR A 202 -16.83 1.12 8.95
C TYR A 202 -15.36 1.37 9.20
N SER A 203 -14.70 0.38 9.79
CA SER A 203 -13.24 0.31 9.75
C SER A 203 -12.77 -0.28 8.41
N PRO A 204 -11.53 -0.04 7.98
CA PRO A 204 -10.97 -0.70 6.79
C PRO A 204 -11.09 -2.22 6.82
N ALA A 205 -10.87 -2.86 7.98
CA ALA A 205 -10.96 -4.30 8.16
C ALA A 205 -12.38 -4.85 7.98
N MET A 206 -13.40 -4.09 8.37
CA MET A 206 -14.79 -4.47 8.11
C MET A 206 -15.09 -4.50 6.61
N LEU A 207 -14.53 -3.57 5.83
CA LEU A 207 -14.75 -3.50 4.39
C LEU A 207 -14.06 -4.64 3.63
N GLU A 208 -12.97 -5.18 4.19
CA GLU A 208 -12.28 -6.37 3.67
C GLU A 208 -12.85 -7.68 4.23
N GLY A 209 -13.85 -7.61 5.13
CA GLY A 209 -14.51 -8.80 5.68
C GLY A 209 -13.72 -9.52 6.80
N PHE A 210 -12.71 -8.88 7.38
CA PHE A 210 -11.93 -9.47 8.49
C PHE A 210 -12.68 -9.41 9.82
N THR A 211 -13.63 -8.49 9.98
CA THR A 211 -14.46 -8.31 11.17
C THR A 211 -15.81 -7.75 10.79
N ASP A 212 -16.83 -7.96 11.61
CA ASP A 212 -18.19 -7.46 11.43
C ASP A 212 -18.46 -6.14 12.17
N HIS A 213 -17.53 -5.73 13.03
CA HIS A 213 -17.58 -4.48 13.80
C HIS A 213 -16.20 -3.82 13.93
N CYS A 214 -16.17 -2.56 14.33
CA CYS A 214 -14.93 -1.89 14.73
C CYS A 214 -14.50 -2.47 16.06
N LEU A 215 -13.30 -3.04 16.12
CA LEU A 215 -12.76 -3.61 17.35
C LEU A 215 -12.54 -2.53 18.40
N THR A 216 -12.69 -2.87 19.65
CA THR A 216 -12.14 -2.07 20.74
C THR A 216 -10.61 -2.23 20.79
N LEU A 217 -9.92 -1.30 21.43
CA LEU A 217 -8.47 -1.42 21.60
C LEU A 217 -8.10 -2.68 22.41
N GLU A 218 -8.94 -3.07 23.37
CA GLU A 218 -8.76 -4.28 24.16
C GLU A 218 -8.84 -5.53 23.29
N GLU A 219 -9.86 -5.64 22.45
CA GLU A 219 -10.03 -6.76 21.50
C GLU A 219 -8.82 -6.84 20.55
N LEU A 220 -8.37 -5.70 19.99
CA LEU A 220 -7.18 -5.67 19.13
C LEU A 220 -5.92 -6.18 19.85
N LEU A 221 -5.69 -5.74 21.10
CA LEU A 221 -4.51 -6.14 21.88
C LEU A 221 -4.58 -7.59 22.37
N MET A 222 -5.78 -8.12 22.54
CA MET A 222 -6.01 -9.53 22.94
C MET A 222 -6.12 -10.48 21.74
N TRP A 223 -6.13 -9.93 20.53
CA TRP A 223 -6.23 -10.73 19.30
C TRP A 223 -5.06 -11.71 19.20
N ARG A 224 -5.40 -12.99 19.12
CA ARG A 224 -4.42 -14.05 18.85
C ARG A 224 -4.62 -14.52 17.41
N VAL A 225 -3.59 -14.37 16.60
CA VAL A 225 -3.62 -14.95 15.24
C VAL A 225 -3.80 -16.48 15.40
N PRO A 226 -4.82 -17.07 14.77
CA PRO A 226 -4.96 -18.52 14.73
C PRO A 226 -3.68 -19.15 14.19
N LYS A 227 -3.21 -20.21 14.84
CA LYS A 227 -2.03 -20.96 14.38
C LYS A 227 -2.35 -21.77 13.14
#